data_2b56365f3b06d82b86ab0164cfb07a3d
#
_entry.id   2b56365f3b06d82b86ab0164cfb07a3d
#
_cell.length_a   1.000
_cell.length_b   1.000
_cell.length_c   1.000
_cell.angle_alpha   90.00
_cell.angle_beta   90.00
_cell.angle_gamma   90.00
#
_symmetry.space_group_name_H-M   'P 1'
#
loop_
_entity.id
_entity.type
_entity.pdbx_description
1 polymer ?
#
loop_
_entity_poly.entity_id
_entity_poly.type
_entity_poly.pdbx_seq_one_letter_code
_entity_poly.pdbx_strand_id
1 'polypeptide(L)' 'MREAYDPAGLGRAIRALRSGRGWTQDALAQWLGVSRPTVIALERGGPVSLVVAMKAIALLGGKIVVTSKDAIVSDIERR' A
#
# COMPACT_ATOMS: atom_id res chain seq x y z
N MET A 1 2.38 -12.03 -5.88
CA MET A 1 2.80 -11.06 -4.87
C MET A 1 3.30 -9.78 -5.53
N ARG A 2 2.93 -8.66 -4.97
CA ARG A 2 3.46 -7.38 -5.45
C ARG A 2 4.63 -6.96 -4.60
N GLU A 3 5.65 -6.44 -5.24
CA GLU A 3 6.80 -5.89 -4.55
C GLU A 3 6.91 -4.42 -4.90
N ALA A 4 7.28 -3.61 -3.91
CA ALA A 4 7.47 -2.19 -4.09
C ALA A 4 8.87 -1.83 -3.64
N TYR A 5 9.59 -1.14 -4.51
CA TYR A 5 10.97 -0.74 -4.26
C TYR A 5 11.10 0.77 -4.03
N ASP A 6 10.02 1.51 -4.23
CA ASP A 6 10.02 2.95 -4.08
C ASP A 6 8.60 3.43 -3.76
N PRO A 7 8.43 4.70 -3.39
CA PRO A 7 7.10 5.22 -3.06
C PRO A 7 6.08 5.09 -4.18
N ALA A 8 6.49 5.22 -5.43
CA ALA A 8 5.58 5.07 -6.56
C ALA A 8 5.11 3.62 -6.67
N GLY A 9 6.01 2.66 -6.49
CA GLY A 9 5.66 1.25 -6.48
C GLY A 9 4.71 0.90 -5.36
N LEU A 10 4.96 1.45 -4.16
CA LEU A 10 4.05 1.27 -3.03
C LEU A 10 2.67 1.83 -3.34
N GLY A 11 2.63 3.02 -3.93
CA GLY A 11 1.37 3.65 -4.32
C GLY A 11 0.57 2.81 -5.30
N ARG A 12 1.25 2.24 -6.30
CA ARG A 12 0.61 1.35 -7.26
C ARG A 12 0.05 0.10 -6.59
N ALA A 13 0.78 -0.45 -5.62
CA ALA A 13 0.33 -1.62 -4.88
C ALA A 13 -0.93 -1.30 -4.07
N ILE A 14 -0.95 -0.14 -3.41
CA ILE A 14 -2.12 0.30 -2.65
C ILE A 14 -3.32 0.50 -3.58
N ARG A 15 -3.09 1.14 -4.73
CA ARG A 15 -4.16 1.32 -5.72
C ARG A 15 -4.72 -0.01 -6.20
N ALA A 16 -3.85 -0.98 -6.43
CA ALA A 16 -4.29 -2.30 -6.88
C ALA A 16 -5.13 -3.00 -5.80
N LEU A 17 -4.71 -2.90 -4.53
CA LEU A 17 -5.49 -3.45 -3.44
C LEU A 17 -6.86 -2.78 -3.34
N ARG A 18 -6.88 -1.46 -3.43
CA ARG A 18 -8.13 -0.70 -3.37
C ARG A 18 -9.06 -1.08 -4.52
N SER A 19 -8.54 -1.06 -5.74
CA SER A 19 -9.33 -1.41 -6.92
C SER A 19 -9.84 -2.85 -6.87
N GLY A 20 -9.00 -3.76 -6.38
CA GLY A 20 -9.37 -5.16 -6.26
C GLY A 20 -10.52 -5.38 -5.29
N ARG A 21 -10.71 -4.47 -4.35
CA ARG A 21 -11.84 -4.52 -3.42
C ARG A 21 -13.04 -3.70 -3.89
N GLY A 22 -12.94 -3.07 -5.05
CA GLY A 22 -14.03 -2.26 -5.58
C GLY A 22 -14.22 -0.92 -4.86
N TRP A 23 -13.21 -0.46 -4.13
CA TRP A 23 -13.33 0.80 -3.39
C TRP A 23 -12.90 1.98 -4.24
N THR A 24 -13.59 3.11 -4.05
CA THR A 24 -13.19 4.38 -4.66
C THR A 24 -12.12 5.04 -3.79
N GLN A 25 -11.43 6.02 -4.38
CA GLN A 25 -10.48 6.84 -3.62
C GLN A 25 -11.20 7.59 -2.49
N ASP A 26 -12.42 8.06 -2.73
CA ASP A 26 -13.19 8.75 -1.69
C ASP A 26 -13.52 7.81 -0.53
N ALA A 27 -13.89 6.58 -0.81
CA ALA A 27 -14.19 5.61 0.23
C ALA A 27 -12.94 5.33 1.07
N LEU A 28 -11.80 5.13 0.43
CA LEU A 28 -10.56 4.92 1.16
C LEU A 28 -10.19 6.13 2.01
N ALA A 29 -10.36 7.33 1.46
CA ALA A 29 -10.08 8.56 2.20
C ALA A 29 -10.94 8.66 3.46
N GLN A 30 -12.22 8.34 3.35
CA GLN A 30 -13.13 8.35 4.50
C GLN A 30 -12.69 7.38 5.58
N TRP A 31 -12.35 6.17 5.20
CA TRP A 31 -11.92 5.16 6.15
C TRP A 31 -10.60 5.53 6.82
N LEU A 32 -9.71 6.20 6.11
CA LEU A 32 -8.43 6.64 6.65
C LEU A 32 -8.53 7.94 7.45
N GLY A 33 -9.64 8.66 7.32
CA GLY A 33 -9.78 9.96 7.96
C GLY A 33 -8.92 11.04 7.32
N VAL A 34 -8.68 10.93 6.02
CA VAL A 34 -7.88 11.90 5.25
C VAL A 34 -8.67 12.41 4.06
N SER A 35 -8.14 13.41 3.37
CA SER A 35 -8.78 13.95 2.17
C SER A 35 -8.50 13.05 0.96
N ARG A 36 -9.36 13.14 -0.05
CA ARG A 36 -9.14 12.43 -1.31
C ARG A 36 -7.79 12.81 -1.95
N PRO A 37 -7.38 14.10 -1.99
CA PRO A 37 -6.05 14.44 -2.50
C PRO A 37 -4.92 13.70 -1.81
N THR A 38 -5.05 13.40 -0.52
CA THR A 38 -4.04 12.61 0.20
C THR A 38 -3.98 11.19 -0.34
N VAL A 39 -5.12 10.58 -0.63
CA VAL A 39 -5.16 9.24 -1.23
C VAL A 39 -4.56 9.26 -2.63
N ILE A 40 -4.87 10.30 -3.41
CA ILE A 40 -4.29 10.45 -4.75
C ILE A 40 -2.77 10.55 -4.65
N ALA A 41 -2.26 11.36 -3.73
CA ALA A 41 -0.83 11.50 -3.52
C ALA A 41 -0.20 10.17 -3.10
N LEU A 42 -0.84 9.47 -2.18
CA LEU A 42 -0.37 8.17 -1.72
C LEU A 42 -0.24 7.19 -2.88
N GLU A 43 -1.24 7.11 -3.73
CA GLU A 43 -1.25 6.17 -4.85
C GLU A 43 -0.26 6.53 -5.94
N ARG A 44 0.14 7.80 -6.01
CA ARG A 44 1.15 8.27 -6.97
C ARG A 44 2.57 8.27 -6.42
N GLY A 45 2.73 7.93 -5.15
CA GLY A 45 4.05 7.94 -4.52
C GLY A 45 4.50 9.32 -4.07
N GLY A 46 3.55 10.24 -3.89
CA GLY A 46 3.85 11.56 -3.37
C GLY A 46 4.08 11.55 -1.86
N PRO A 47 4.40 12.72 -1.27
CA PRO A 47 4.73 12.81 0.15
C PRO A 47 3.48 12.64 1.01
N VAL A 48 3.38 11.49 1.65
CA VAL A 48 2.30 11.14 2.57
C VAL A 48 2.92 10.50 3.80
N SER A 49 2.31 10.68 4.95
CA SER A 49 2.86 10.12 6.17
C SER A 49 2.90 8.59 6.09
N LEU A 50 3.95 8.02 6.66
CA LEU A 50 4.10 6.57 6.71
C LEU A 50 2.93 5.92 7.45
N VAL A 51 2.43 6.58 8.50
CA VAL A 51 1.30 6.06 9.27
C VAL A 51 0.07 5.88 8.38
N VAL A 52 -0.22 6.88 7.54
CA VAL A 52 -1.36 6.80 6.61
C VAL A 52 -1.16 5.65 5.62
N ALA A 53 0.04 5.52 5.08
CA ALA A 53 0.33 4.43 4.14
C ALA A 53 0.14 3.06 4.80
N MET A 54 0.64 2.90 6.01
CA MET A 54 0.51 1.64 6.74
C MET A 54 -0.94 1.32 7.08
N LYS A 55 -1.72 2.33 7.47
CA LYS A 55 -3.15 2.14 7.74
C LYS A 55 -3.90 1.73 6.48
N ALA A 56 -3.57 2.34 5.35
CA ALA A 56 -4.21 1.98 4.08
C ALA A 56 -3.95 0.52 3.74
N ILE A 57 -2.72 0.07 3.86
CA ILE A 57 -2.36 -1.31 3.56
C ILE A 57 -3.10 -2.27 4.48
N ALA A 58 -3.11 -2.00 5.78
CA ALA A 58 -3.80 -2.85 6.75
C ALA A 58 -5.30 -2.90 6.48
N LEU A 59 -5.90 -1.74 6.23
CA LEU A 59 -7.33 -1.63 5.97
C LEU A 59 -7.74 -2.42 4.72
N LEU A 60 -6.88 -2.43 3.71
CA LEU A 60 -7.15 -3.11 2.45
C LEU A 60 -6.75 -4.59 2.48
N GLY A 61 -6.37 -5.11 3.64
CA GLY A 61 -6.03 -6.52 3.80
C GLY A 61 -4.63 -6.88 3.34
N GLY A 62 -3.79 -5.88 3.07
CA GLY A 62 -2.41 -6.12 2.73
C GLY A 62 -1.53 -6.21 3.96
N LYS A 63 -0.24 -6.41 3.73
CA LYS A 63 0.75 -6.40 4.80
C LYS A 63 2.08 -5.93 4.24
N ILE A 64 2.90 -5.38 5.12
CA ILE A 64 4.24 -4.96 4.78
C ILE A 64 5.20 -6.03 5.24
N VAL A 65 6.09 -6.43 4.34
CA VAL A 65 7.16 -7.37 4.66
C VAL A 65 8.47 -6.67 4.38
N VAL A 66 9.33 -6.62 5.39
CA VAL A 66 10.67 -6.04 5.24
C VAL A 66 11.66 -7.18 5.23
N THR A 67 12.42 -7.26 4.16
CA THR A 67 13.40 -8.32 3.99
C THR A 67 14.65 -7.78 3.32
N SER A 68 15.75 -8.50 3.45
CA SER A 68 16.97 -8.18 2.73
C SER A 68 16.79 -8.44 1.25
N LYS A 69 17.41 -7.61 0.41
CA LYS A 69 17.45 -7.87 -1.03
C LYS A 69 18.02 -9.22 -1.38
N ASP A 70 18.88 -9.74 -0.50
CA ASP A 70 19.55 -11.01 -0.73
C ASP A 70 18.76 -12.19 -0.18
N ALA A 71 17.58 -11.93 0.39
CA ALA A 71 16.76 -12.99 0.94
C ALA A 71 16.38 -13.97 -0.16
N ILE A 72 16.48 -15.25 0.15
CA ILE A 72 16.12 -16.30 -0.78
C ILE A 72 14.61 -16.46 -0.75
N VAL A 73 14.01 -16.46 -1.93
CA VAL A 73 12.55 -16.54 -2.06
C VAL A 73 12.00 -17.78 -1.37
N SER A 74 12.72 -18.90 -1.44
CA SER A 74 12.25 -20.13 -0.81
C SER A 74 12.09 -19.99 0.70
N ASP A 75 12.80 -19.08 1.34
CA ASP A 75 12.63 -18.85 2.77
C ASP A 75 11.24 -18.27 3.08
N ILE A 76 10.70 -17.51 2.17
CA ILE A 76 9.39 -16.91 2.32
C ILE A 76 8.32 -17.99 2.26
N GLU A 77 8.57 -19.05 1.56
CA GLU A 77 7.58 -20.10 1.34
C GLU A 77 7.46 -21.07 2.50
N ARG A 78 8.31 -20.94 3.47
CA ARG A 78 8.34 -21.88 4.59
C ARG A 78 7.42 -21.51 5.72
N ARG A 79 6.36 -20.88 5.48
CA ARG A 79 5.40 -20.55 6.52
C ARG A 79 4.51 -21.71 6.84
#